data_f8850de80e5c3efbccca2da78e8886fa
#
_entry.id   f8850de80e5c3efbccca2da78e8886fa
#
_cell.length_a   1.000
_cell.length_b   1.000
_cell.length_c   1.000
_cell.angle_alpha   90.00
_cell.angle_beta   90.00
_cell.angle_gamma   90.00
#
_symmetry.space_group_name_H-M   'P 1'
#
loop_
_entity.id
_entity.type
_entity.pdbx_description
1 polymer ?
#
loop_
_entity_poly.entity_id
_entity_poly.type
_entity_poly.pdbx_seq_one_letter_code
_entity_poly.pdbx_strand_id
1 'polypeptide(L)'
;MNKDKYVFAQLVAFLDNNKFRHLVDKYDGNRYVKNFTCWNQLMALMFGQLCNRESLRDVVVALETHQSKCYHLGMGRNPIAKTTFATANQNRDYRIFEDFAFFMMEQARKKRATDIFKLKGNVYAFDSTTIPLCLSVFWWA
;
A
#
# COMPACT_ATOMS: atom_id res chain seq x y z
N MET A 1 2.14 18.65 -15.59
CA MET A 1 1.09 17.66 -15.22
C MET A 1 0.81 16.82 -16.46
N ASN A 2 1.14 15.52 -16.43
CA ASN A 2 0.88 14.61 -17.56
C ASN A 2 -0.63 14.43 -17.71
N LYS A 3 -1.23 15.02 -18.74
CA LYS A 3 -2.68 15.00 -18.99
C LYS A 3 -3.25 13.60 -19.30
N ASP A 4 -2.39 12.61 -19.59
CA ASP A 4 -2.79 11.29 -20.08
C ASP A 4 -2.69 10.16 -19.04
N LYS A 5 -2.28 10.45 -17.81
CA LYS A 5 -2.19 9.44 -16.74
C LYS A 5 -3.38 9.54 -15.79
N TYR A 6 -3.97 8.39 -15.46
CA TYR A 6 -5.01 8.30 -14.42
C TYR A 6 -4.51 8.84 -13.08
N VAL A 7 -5.39 9.44 -12.30
CA VAL A 7 -5.06 10.07 -11.00
C VAL A 7 -4.30 9.10 -10.09
N PHE A 8 -4.77 7.87 -9.95
CA PHE A 8 -4.08 6.85 -9.15
C PHE A 8 -2.65 6.58 -9.64
N ALA A 9 -2.45 6.48 -10.97
CA ALA A 9 -1.11 6.30 -11.54
C ALA A 9 -0.18 7.49 -11.26
N GLN A 10 -0.71 8.69 -11.18
CA GLN A 10 0.06 9.88 -10.79
C GLN A 10 0.43 9.85 -9.30
N LEU A 11 -0.52 9.42 -8.43
CA LEU A 11 -0.31 9.31 -7.00
C LEU A 11 0.75 8.26 -6.64
N VAL A 12 0.84 7.15 -7.37
CA VAL A 12 1.82 6.09 -7.10
C VAL A 12 3.14 6.27 -7.86
N ALA A 13 3.24 7.24 -8.75
CA ALA A 13 4.45 7.48 -9.55
C ALA A 13 5.68 7.88 -8.73
N PHE A 14 5.49 8.35 -7.49
CA PHE A 14 6.58 8.71 -6.59
C PHE A 14 7.15 7.51 -5.80
N LEU A 15 6.50 6.34 -5.85
CA LEU A 15 6.97 5.15 -5.16
C LEU A 15 8.25 4.62 -5.81
N ASP A 16 9.27 4.37 -4.99
CA ASP A 16 10.52 3.78 -5.43
C ASP A 16 10.38 2.27 -5.58
N ASN A 17 10.09 1.82 -6.80
CA ASN A 17 9.90 0.40 -7.12
C ASN A 17 11.19 -0.41 -6.88
N ASN A 18 12.37 0.18 -7.12
CA ASN A 18 13.63 -0.53 -6.92
C ASN A 18 13.88 -0.79 -5.44
N LYS A 19 13.63 0.22 -4.60
CA LYS A 19 13.71 0.07 -3.14
C LYS A 19 12.71 -0.95 -2.62
N PHE A 20 11.46 -0.90 -3.11
CA PHE A 20 10.44 -1.88 -2.72
C PHE A 20 10.85 -3.31 -3.11
N ARG A 21 11.34 -3.51 -4.34
CA ARG A 21 11.83 -4.82 -4.81
C ARG A 21 12.95 -5.35 -3.92
N HIS A 22 13.92 -4.51 -3.57
CA HIS A 22 15.00 -4.91 -2.67
C HIS A 22 14.48 -5.39 -1.30
N LEU A 23 13.44 -4.74 -0.75
CA LEU A 23 12.80 -5.19 0.50
C LEU A 23 12.03 -6.50 0.32
N VAL A 24 11.35 -6.67 -0.81
CA VAL A 24 10.67 -7.93 -1.13
C VAL A 24 11.68 -9.09 -1.20
N ASP A 25 12.83 -8.87 -1.81
CA ASP A 25 13.90 -9.87 -1.90
C ASP A 25 14.53 -10.14 -0.53
N LYS A 26 14.75 -9.10 0.29
CA LYS A 26 15.28 -9.22 1.66
C LYS A 26 14.43 -10.14 2.55
N TYR A 27 13.11 -10.12 2.38
CA TYR A 27 12.15 -10.87 3.20
C TYR A 27 11.51 -12.05 2.44
N ASP A 28 12.04 -12.46 1.29
CA ASP A 28 11.50 -13.54 0.46
C ASP A 28 10.00 -13.40 0.13
N GLY A 29 9.49 -12.16 0.04
CA GLY A 29 8.06 -11.89 -0.04
C GLY A 29 7.35 -12.42 -1.27
N ASN A 30 8.09 -12.68 -2.36
CA ASN A 30 7.56 -13.29 -3.58
C ASN A 30 7.92 -14.76 -3.73
N ARG A 31 8.46 -15.42 -2.70
CA ARG A 31 8.78 -16.85 -2.75
C ARG A 31 7.52 -17.67 -3.04
N TYR A 32 7.59 -18.54 -4.04
CA TYR A 32 6.46 -19.35 -4.54
C TYR A 32 5.24 -18.59 -5.05
N VAL A 33 5.35 -17.27 -5.25
CA VAL A 33 4.26 -16.44 -5.78
C VAL A 33 4.27 -16.49 -7.32
N LYS A 34 3.11 -16.89 -7.92
CA LYS A 34 2.96 -16.98 -9.37
C LYS A 34 2.42 -15.68 -9.99
N ASN A 35 1.35 -15.13 -9.45
CA ASN A 35 0.62 -14.03 -10.09
C ASN A 35 0.43 -12.79 -9.19
N PHE A 36 0.11 -12.98 -7.92
CA PHE A 36 -0.19 -11.87 -7.01
C PHE A 36 1.05 -11.49 -6.19
N THR A 37 1.94 -10.69 -6.77
CA THR A 37 3.20 -10.25 -6.16
C THR A 37 2.98 -9.29 -4.98
N CYS A 38 4.03 -9.03 -4.19
CA CYS A 38 3.99 -8.00 -3.13
C CYS A 38 3.69 -6.61 -3.70
N TRP A 39 4.15 -6.31 -4.92
CA TRP A 39 3.81 -5.07 -5.61
C TRP A 39 2.31 -4.98 -5.91
N ASN A 40 1.71 -6.07 -6.41
CA ASN A 40 0.27 -6.12 -6.66
C ASN A 40 -0.52 -5.89 -5.38
N GLN A 41 -0.07 -6.48 -4.27
CA GLN A 41 -0.70 -6.28 -2.96
C GLN A 41 -0.59 -4.84 -2.49
N LEU A 42 0.59 -4.22 -2.59
CA LEU A 42 0.78 -2.81 -2.24
C LEU A 42 -0.17 -1.91 -3.04
N MET A 43 -0.20 -2.09 -4.37
CA MET A 43 -1.08 -1.31 -5.24
C MET A 43 -2.56 -1.50 -4.93
N ALA A 44 -2.98 -2.75 -4.67
CA ALA A 44 -4.37 -3.07 -4.34
C ALA A 44 -4.79 -2.45 -3.00
N LEU A 45 -3.92 -2.50 -1.97
CA LEU A 45 -4.17 -1.89 -0.66
C LEU A 45 -4.23 -0.36 -0.75
N MET A 46 -3.27 0.26 -1.46
CA MET A 46 -3.28 1.71 -1.68
C MET A 46 -4.52 2.16 -2.44
N PHE A 47 -4.92 1.42 -3.49
CA PHE A 47 -6.14 1.69 -4.22
C PHE A 47 -7.37 1.61 -3.31
N GLY A 48 -7.46 0.57 -2.47
CA GLY A 48 -8.54 0.40 -1.50
C GLY A 48 -8.66 1.59 -0.55
N GLN A 49 -7.55 2.03 0.03
CA GLN A 49 -7.51 3.17 0.95
C GLN A 49 -7.85 4.49 0.25
N LEU A 50 -7.26 4.78 -0.90
CA LEU A 50 -7.48 6.03 -1.62
C LEU A 50 -8.88 6.13 -2.25
N CYS A 51 -9.51 4.99 -2.55
CA CYS A 51 -10.87 4.92 -3.08
C CYS A 51 -11.94 4.64 -2.00
N ASN A 52 -11.57 4.70 -0.73
CA ASN A 52 -12.48 4.54 0.42
C ASN A 52 -13.26 3.22 0.38
N ARG A 53 -12.58 2.09 0.07
CA ARG A 53 -13.18 0.75 0.02
C ARG A 53 -13.15 0.11 1.39
N GLU A 54 -14.29 -0.32 1.89
CA GLU A 54 -14.45 -0.83 3.25
C GLU A 54 -14.09 -2.30 3.40
N SER A 55 -14.09 -3.06 2.30
CA SER A 55 -13.81 -4.51 2.34
C SER A 55 -12.88 -4.97 1.23
N LEU A 56 -12.18 -6.10 1.45
CA LEU A 56 -11.38 -6.75 0.40
C LEU A 56 -12.22 -7.14 -0.82
N ARG A 57 -13.51 -7.46 -0.63
CA ARG A 57 -14.42 -7.76 -1.75
C ARG A 57 -14.61 -6.53 -2.61
N ASP A 58 -14.85 -5.37 -2.00
CA ASP A 58 -15.08 -4.13 -2.73
C ASP A 58 -13.83 -3.67 -3.47
N VAL A 59 -12.65 -3.88 -2.87
CA VAL A 59 -11.37 -3.63 -3.55
C VAL A 59 -11.23 -4.51 -4.79
N VAL A 60 -11.49 -5.82 -4.68
CA VAL A 60 -11.37 -6.76 -5.80
C VAL A 60 -12.34 -6.40 -6.92
N VAL A 61 -13.62 -6.19 -6.63
CA VAL A 61 -14.63 -5.80 -7.62
C VAL A 61 -14.25 -4.48 -8.32
N ALA A 62 -13.77 -3.50 -7.57
CA ALA A 62 -13.36 -2.24 -8.15
C ALA A 62 -12.10 -2.37 -9.03
N LEU A 63 -11.14 -3.22 -8.65
CA LEU A 63 -9.96 -3.51 -9.47
C LEU A 63 -10.31 -4.26 -10.74
N GLU A 64 -11.25 -5.21 -10.69
CA GLU A 64 -11.78 -5.92 -11.87
C GLU A 64 -12.40 -4.95 -12.88
N THR A 65 -13.22 -4.01 -12.40
CA THR A 65 -13.82 -2.96 -13.24
C THR A 65 -12.77 -2.10 -13.96
N HIS A 66 -11.59 -1.95 -13.36
CA HIS A 66 -10.49 -1.13 -13.88
C HIS A 66 -9.29 -1.95 -14.36
N GLN A 67 -9.46 -3.24 -14.65
CA GLN A 67 -8.37 -4.18 -14.95
C GLN A 67 -7.45 -3.71 -16.09
N SER A 68 -8.02 -3.15 -17.17
CA SER A 68 -7.24 -2.60 -18.28
C SER A 68 -6.27 -1.47 -17.84
N LYS A 69 -6.63 -0.73 -16.79
CA LYS A 69 -5.82 0.36 -16.24
C LYS A 69 -4.75 -0.15 -15.26
N CYS A 70 -5.04 -1.25 -14.55
CA CYS A 70 -4.12 -1.87 -13.60
C CYS A 70 -2.83 -2.37 -14.26
N TYR A 71 -2.90 -2.78 -15.54
CA TYR A 71 -1.72 -3.19 -16.30
C TYR A 71 -0.64 -2.09 -16.36
N HIS A 72 -1.05 -0.83 -16.53
CA HIS A 72 -0.12 0.32 -16.56
C HIS A 72 0.54 0.64 -15.21
N LEU A 73 0.02 0.03 -14.14
CA LEU A 73 0.57 0.12 -12.79
C LEU A 73 1.51 -1.04 -12.45
N GLY A 74 1.76 -1.94 -13.41
CA GLY A 74 2.57 -3.14 -13.21
C GLY A 74 1.88 -4.24 -12.42
N MET A 75 0.54 -4.21 -12.31
CA MET A 75 -0.25 -5.21 -11.58
C MET A 75 -0.57 -6.48 -12.38
N GLY A 76 -0.11 -6.55 -13.63
CA GLY A 76 -0.46 -7.67 -14.52
C GLY A 76 -1.87 -7.56 -15.09
N ARG A 77 -2.27 -8.61 -15.84
CA ARG A 77 -3.58 -8.65 -16.55
C ARG A 77 -4.57 -9.63 -15.93
N ASN A 78 -4.14 -10.42 -14.96
CA ASN A 78 -5.02 -11.42 -14.35
C ASN A 78 -5.88 -10.81 -13.26
N PRO A 79 -7.17 -11.17 -13.18
CA PRO A 79 -8.03 -10.76 -12.09
C PRO A 79 -7.50 -11.28 -10.75
N ILE A 80 -7.71 -10.52 -9.69
CA ILE A 80 -7.25 -10.86 -8.35
C ILE A 80 -8.40 -11.55 -7.61
N ALA A 81 -8.27 -12.83 -7.30
CA ALA A 81 -9.26 -13.51 -6.48
C ALA A 81 -9.20 -13.00 -5.02
N LYS A 82 -10.37 -12.80 -4.39
CA LYS A 82 -10.48 -12.39 -2.98
C LYS A 82 -9.70 -13.31 -2.04
N THR A 83 -9.76 -14.62 -2.26
CA THR A 83 -9.04 -15.62 -1.47
C THR A 83 -7.53 -15.44 -1.57
N THR A 84 -7.01 -15.21 -2.78
CA THR A 84 -5.58 -14.94 -3.00
C THR A 84 -5.13 -13.68 -2.28
N PHE A 85 -5.95 -12.63 -2.30
CA PHE A 85 -5.65 -11.39 -1.60
C PHE A 85 -5.66 -11.57 -0.09
N ALA A 86 -6.67 -12.24 0.46
CA ALA A 86 -6.76 -12.55 1.89
C ALA A 86 -5.57 -13.40 2.38
N THR A 87 -5.23 -14.47 1.63
CA THR A 87 -4.07 -15.33 1.95
C THR A 87 -2.75 -14.55 1.89
N ALA A 88 -2.60 -13.65 0.92
CA ALA A 88 -1.42 -12.80 0.85
C ALA A 88 -1.31 -11.86 2.07
N ASN A 89 -2.41 -11.26 2.51
CA ASN A 89 -2.43 -10.41 3.70
C ASN A 89 -2.12 -11.19 4.98
N GLN A 90 -2.52 -12.47 5.06
CA GLN A 90 -2.28 -13.30 6.23
C GLN A 90 -0.83 -13.80 6.31
N ASN A 91 -0.24 -14.20 5.18
CA ASN A 91 1.00 -14.99 5.16
C ASN A 91 2.25 -14.19 4.81
N ARG A 92 2.11 -13.01 4.19
CA ARG A 92 3.27 -12.20 3.82
C ARG A 92 3.85 -11.48 5.02
N ASP A 93 5.16 -11.38 5.01
CA ASP A 93 5.88 -10.64 6.04
C ASP A 93 5.53 -9.13 5.98
N TYR A 94 4.91 -8.64 7.03
CA TYR A 94 4.49 -7.23 7.13
C TYR A 94 5.67 -6.26 7.09
N ARG A 95 6.87 -6.70 7.49
CA ARG A 95 8.09 -5.88 7.51
C ARG A 95 8.47 -5.34 6.15
N ILE A 96 8.06 -6.00 5.06
CA ILE A 96 8.24 -5.49 3.69
C ILE A 96 7.57 -4.12 3.55
N PHE A 97 6.34 -4.02 4.01
CA PHE A 97 5.54 -2.81 3.90
C PHE A 97 5.92 -1.77 4.95
N GLU A 98 6.26 -2.20 6.15
CA GLU A 98 6.73 -1.36 7.24
C GLU A 98 8.05 -0.65 6.90
N ASP A 99 9.09 -1.40 6.53
CA ASP A 99 10.39 -0.83 6.10
C ASP A 99 10.22 0.12 4.91
N PHE A 100 9.33 -0.22 3.99
CA PHE A 100 9.02 0.64 2.85
C PHE A 100 8.32 1.93 3.27
N ALA A 101 7.39 1.86 4.20
CA ALA A 101 6.71 3.04 4.74
C ALA A 101 7.70 3.97 5.45
N PHE A 102 8.59 3.45 6.28
CA PHE A 102 9.65 4.25 6.92
C PHE A 102 10.58 4.90 5.90
N PHE A 103 10.99 4.17 4.87
CA PHE A 103 11.77 4.73 3.78
C PHE A 103 11.04 5.88 3.08
N MET A 104 9.75 5.72 2.77
CA MET A 104 8.95 6.75 2.12
C MET A 104 8.75 7.99 3.01
N MET A 105 8.57 7.79 4.32
CA MET A 105 8.51 8.89 5.29
C MET A 105 9.82 9.69 5.34
N GLU A 106 10.96 9.01 5.29
CA GLU A 106 12.27 9.67 5.24
C GLU A 106 12.43 10.49 3.95
N GLN A 107 12.03 9.94 2.80
CA GLN A 107 12.04 10.67 1.54
C GLN A 107 11.11 11.90 1.56
N ALA A 108 9.93 11.77 2.14
CA ALA A 108 8.99 12.87 2.31
C ALA A 108 9.57 13.98 3.20
N ARG A 109 10.25 13.60 4.30
CA ARG A 109 10.95 14.57 5.18
C ARG A 109 12.03 15.35 4.43
N LYS A 110 12.83 14.67 3.58
CA LYS A 110 13.88 15.32 2.77
C LYS A 110 13.33 16.27 1.72
N LYS A 111 12.15 15.96 1.17
CA LYS A 111 11.47 16.79 0.14
C LYS A 111 10.63 17.91 0.75
N ARG A 112 10.32 17.85 2.01
CA ARG A 112 9.57 18.89 2.70
C ARG A 112 10.48 20.10 2.84
N ALA A 113 10.29 21.09 1.96
CA ALA A 113 10.89 22.41 2.09
C ALA A 113 10.30 23.07 3.34
N THR A 114 11.05 23.04 4.42
CA THR A 114 10.53 23.33 5.70
C THR A 114 11.05 24.58 6.26
N ASP A 115 10.37 25.55 6.46
CA ASP A 115 10.35 26.40 7.64
C ASP A 115 8.97 27.06 7.77
N ILE A 116 7.91 26.24 7.57
CA ILE A 116 6.53 26.73 7.70
C ILE A 116 6.24 27.10 9.16
N PHE A 117 6.91 26.42 10.11
CA PHE A 117 6.77 26.74 11.52
C PHE A 117 8.16 26.89 12.16
N LYS A 118 8.49 28.12 12.57
CA LYS A 118 9.70 28.44 13.39
C LYS A 118 9.49 28.01 14.83
N LEU A 119 9.12 26.76 15.08
CA LEU A 119 8.98 26.20 16.41
C LEU A 119 10.35 25.66 16.87
N LYS A 120 10.81 26.13 18.02
CA LYS A 120 11.97 25.58 18.70
C LYS A 120 11.52 24.33 19.46
N GLY A 121 12.03 23.16 19.07
CA GLY A 121 11.74 21.88 19.73
C GLY A 121 11.07 20.85 18.82
N ASN A 122 10.81 19.67 19.38
CA ASN A 122 10.14 18.59 18.66
C ASN A 122 8.63 18.84 18.62
N VAL A 123 8.05 18.75 17.43
CA VAL A 123 6.60 18.84 17.24
C VAL A 123 6.05 17.42 17.06
N TYR A 124 5.11 17.03 17.91
CA TYR A 124 4.45 15.74 17.85
C TYR A 124 3.01 15.95 17.39
N ALA A 125 2.56 15.19 16.37
CA ALA A 125 1.17 15.12 16.00
C ALA A 125 0.52 13.95 16.74
N PHE A 126 -0.55 14.21 17.49
CA PHE A 126 -1.40 13.17 18.07
C PHE A 126 -2.60 12.97 17.16
N ASP A 127 -2.76 11.75 16.66
CA ASP A 127 -3.98 11.31 15.97
C ASP A 127 -4.51 10.07 16.67
N SER A 128 -5.84 10.00 16.84
CA SER A 128 -6.50 8.84 17.40
C SER A 128 -7.34 8.17 16.33
N THR A 129 -7.02 6.92 16.01
CA THR A 129 -7.83 6.09 15.14
C THR A 129 -8.59 5.06 15.96
N THR A 130 -9.92 5.06 15.86
CA THR A 130 -10.74 4.01 16.47
C THR A 130 -10.75 2.79 15.57
N ILE A 131 -10.17 1.69 16.06
CA ILE A 131 -10.17 0.40 15.37
C ILE A 131 -11.22 -0.47 16.06
N PRO A 132 -12.33 -0.86 15.38
CA PRO A 132 -13.27 -1.80 15.95
C PRO A 132 -12.59 -3.17 16.09
N LEU A 133 -12.45 -3.64 17.33
CA LEU A 133 -11.87 -4.94 17.63
C LEU A 133 -12.95 -6.03 17.56
N CYS A 134 -12.63 -7.12 16.87
CA CYS A 134 -13.46 -8.32 16.94
C CYS A 134 -13.21 -9.02 18.29
N LEU A 135 -14.16 -8.93 19.22
CA LEU A 135 -14.04 -9.51 20.59
C LEU A 135 -13.77 -11.01 20.58
N SER A 136 -14.15 -11.74 19.53
CA SER A 136 -13.82 -13.16 19.38
C SER A 136 -12.33 -13.43 19.18
N VAL A 137 -11.58 -12.43 18.71
CA VAL A 137 -10.12 -12.50 18.51
C VAL A 137 -9.37 -11.85 19.67
N PHE A 138 -9.95 -10.80 20.26
CA PHE A 138 -9.34 -10.01 21.34
C PHE A 138 -10.16 -10.15 22.64
N TRP A 139 -10.29 -11.40 23.15
CA TRP A 139 -11.07 -11.74 24.34
C TRP A 139 -10.57 -11.06 25.63
N TRP A 140 -9.40 -10.46 25.60
CA TRP A 140 -8.76 -9.76 26.71
C TRP A 140 -8.96 -8.23 26.70
N ALA A 141 -9.62 -7.65 25.68
CA ALA A 141 -9.85 -6.21 25.51
C ALA A 141 -11.08 -5.70 26.24
#